data_805797014c00f3a3a41e7f1ed8b6a0ce
#
_entry.id   805797014c00f3a3a41e7f1ed8b6a0ce
#
_cell.length_a   1.000
_cell.length_b   1.000
_cell.length_c   1.000
_cell.angle_alpha   90.00
_cell.angle_beta   90.00
_cell.angle_gamma   90.00
#
_symmetry.space_group_name_H-M   'P 1'
#
loop_
_entity.id
_entity.type
_entity.pdbx_description
1 polymer ?
#
loop_
_entity_poly.entity_id
_entity_poly.type
_entity_poly.pdbx_seq_one_letter_code
_entity_poly.pdbx_strand_id
1 'polypeptide(L)'
;MALTDSNAAKHSRHSMFFVDAESEGFEVLRFMNVFGADDAPHGHGHVKFTNVKVPAENLILGEGRGFEVSQGRLGPGRIHHCMRAIGQAEKALELMIRRSKARTAFGKELTELGANYD
;
A
#
# COMPACT_ATOMS: atom_id res chain seq x y z
N MET A 1 -1.72 14.68 -4.79
CA MET A 1 -0.48 15.47 -4.60
C MET A 1 -0.01 15.99 -5.95
N ALA A 2 0.30 17.28 -6.05
CA ALA A 2 0.72 17.94 -7.29
C ALA A 2 2.07 18.65 -7.08
N LEU A 3 2.87 18.74 -8.15
CA LEU A 3 4.06 19.56 -8.19
C LEU A 3 3.66 21.04 -8.29
N THR A 4 3.90 21.83 -7.26
CA THR A 4 3.51 23.24 -7.19
C THR A 4 4.67 24.20 -7.38
N ASP A 5 5.88 23.82 -6.95
CA ASP A 5 7.09 24.60 -7.19
C ASP A 5 8.27 23.67 -7.53
N SER A 6 8.69 23.67 -8.78
CA SER A 6 9.83 22.86 -9.26
C SER A 6 11.18 23.35 -8.73
N ASN A 7 11.28 24.61 -8.31
CA ASN A 7 12.53 25.27 -7.87
C ASN A 7 12.73 25.17 -6.35
N ALA A 8 11.70 24.81 -5.60
CA ALA A 8 11.79 24.64 -4.16
C ALA A 8 12.72 23.46 -3.77
N ALA A 9 13.10 23.41 -2.51
CA ALA A 9 13.84 22.27 -1.94
C ALA A 9 13.11 20.96 -2.18
N LYS A 10 13.84 19.84 -2.34
CA LYS A 10 13.32 18.52 -2.78
C LYS A 10 12.01 18.10 -2.10
N HIS A 11 11.86 18.34 -0.81
CA HIS A 11 10.68 17.91 -0.03
C HIS A 11 9.60 18.98 0.09
N SER A 12 9.81 20.16 -0.51
CA SER A 12 8.86 21.30 -0.51
C SER A 12 8.28 21.59 -1.89
N ARG A 13 8.50 20.71 -2.87
CA ARG A 13 8.04 20.91 -4.25
C ARG A 13 6.58 20.58 -4.48
N HIS A 14 5.98 19.83 -3.59
CA HIS A 14 4.66 19.25 -3.78
C HIS A 14 3.69 19.74 -2.73
N SER A 15 2.47 19.99 -3.15
CA SER A 15 1.34 20.28 -2.29
C SER A 15 0.25 19.21 -2.45
N MET A 16 -0.61 19.08 -1.46
CA MET A 16 -1.69 18.10 -1.48
C MET A 16 -3.04 18.80 -1.43
N PHE A 17 -3.96 18.35 -2.28
CA PHE A 17 -5.29 18.95 -2.44
C PHE A 17 -6.38 17.89 -2.34
N PHE A 18 -7.53 18.28 -1.82
CA PHE A 18 -8.77 17.56 -2.07
C PHE A 18 -9.30 17.92 -3.45
N VAL A 19 -9.65 16.91 -4.24
CA VAL A 19 -10.27 17.05 -5.55
C VAL A 19 -11.57 16.28 -5.53
N ASP A 20 -12.67 16.96 -5.86
CA ASP A 20 -13.95 16.28 -6.01
C ASP A 20 -13.91 15.37 -7.25
N ALA A 21 -14.41 14.14 -7.11
CA ALA A 21 -14.47 13.18 -8.20
C ALA A 21 -15.44 13.61 -9.33
N GLU A 22 -16.35 14.53 -9.05
CA GLU A 22 -17.27 15.10 -10.05
C GLU A 22 -16.69 16.37 -10.71
N SER A 23 -15.45 16.77 -10.39
CA SER A 23 -14.81 17.94 -10.98
C SER A 23 -14.65 17.80 -12.48
N GLU A 24 -14.94 18.85 -13.22
CA GLU A 24 -14.63 18.93 -14.65
C GLU A 24 -13.16 18.67 -14.91
N GLY A 25 -12.85 17.74 -15.83
CA GLY A 25 -11.49 17.37 -16.17
C GLY A 25 -10.88 16.26 -15.30
N PHE A 26 -11.61 15.73 -14.31
CA PHE A 26 -11.25 14.50 -13.64
C PHE A 26 -11.86 13.28 -14.35
N GLU A 27 -11.05 12.31 -14.72
CA GLU A 27 -11.48 11.12 -15.44
C GLU A 27 -10.89 9.86 -14.81
N VAL A 28 -11.71 8.84 -14.58
CA VAL A 28 -11.25 7.47 -14.31
C VAL A 28 -11.12 6.74 -15.63
N LEU A 29 -9.89 6.53 -16.08
CA LEU A 29 -9.63 5.93 -17.40
C LEU A 29 -9.86 4.42 -17.41
N ARG A 30 -9.50 3.72 -16.33
CA ARG A 30 -9.68 2.27 -16.18
C ARG A 30 -9.40 1.84 -14.74
N PHE A 31 -9.91 0.69 -14.37
CA PHE A 31 -9.48 -0.02 -13.16
C PHE A 31 -8.22 -0.84 -13.47
N MET A 32 -7.32 -0.90 -12.49
CA MET A 32 -6.04 -1.59 -12.63
C MET A 32 -6.11 -2.95 -11.95
N ASN A 33 -5.68 -3.99 -12.64
CA ASN A 33 -5.61 -5.34 -12.11
C ASN A 33 -4.29 -5.57 -11.38
N VAL A 34 -4.37 -6.29 -10.27
CA VAL A 34 -3.22 -6.80 -9.52
C VAL A 34 -3.34 -8.32 -9.48
N PHE A 35 -2.37 -9.03 -10.04
CA PHE A 35 -2.38 -10.49 -10.18
C PHE A 35 -3.68 -11.05 -10.81
N GLY A 36 -4.25 -10.32 -11.77
CA GLY A 36 -5.48 -10.72 -12.46
C GLY A 36 -6.78 -10.39 -11.74
N ALA A 37 -6.73 -9.77 -10.56
CA ALA A 37 -7.89 -9.27 -9.83
C ALA A 37 -7.94 -7.74 -9.82
N ASP A 38 -9.13 -7.16 -9.89
CA ASP A 38 -9.35 -5.71 -9.84
C ASP A 38 -9.51 -5.15 -8.42
N ASP A 39 -9.43 -6.04 -7.41
CA ASP A 39 -9.55 -5.73 -5.98
C ASP A 39 -10.88 -5.03 -5.62
N ALA A 40 -11.95 -5.32 -6.37
CA ALA A 40 -13.27 -4.79 -6.07
C ALA A 40 -13.76 -5.19 -4.66
N PRO A 41 -14.52 -4.32 -3.95
CA PRO A 41 -15.08 -3.03 -4.36
C PRO A 41 -14.12 -1.84 -4.18
N HIS A 42 -12.94 -2.04 -3.60
CA HIS A 42 -12.01 -0.95 -3.30
C HIS A 42 -11.16 -0.53 -4.51
N GLY A 43 -10.59 -1.50 -5.21
CA GLY A 43 -9.90 -1.31 -6.48
C GLY A 43 -8.81 -0.23 -6.52
N HIS A 44 -8.16 -0.13 -7.68
CA HIS A 44 -7.18 0.91 -7.98
C HIS A 44 -7.52 1.54 -9.33
N GLY A 45 -7.78 2.84 -9.35
CA GLY A 45 -8.11 3.57 -10.58
C GLY A 45 -6.87 4.19 -11.24
N HIS A 46 -6.77 4.08 -12.56
CA HIS A 46 -5.91 4.95 -13.35
C HIS A 46 -6.70 6.22 -13.66
N VAL A 47 -6.32 7.31 -13.04
CA VAL A 47 -7.03 8.58 -13.13
C VAL A 47 -6.24 9.61 -13.95
N LYS A 48 -6.95 10.51 -14.61
CA LYS A 48 -6.40 11.61 -15.38
C LYS A 48 -7.00 12.92 -14.91
N PHE A 49 -6.16 13.93 -14.80
CA PHE A 49 -6.55 15.29 -14.45
C PHE A 49 -6.22 16.22 -15.62
N THR A 50 -7.19 16.92 -16.15
CA THR A 50 -7.02 17.85 -17.27
C THR A 50 -7.60 19.19 -16.88
N ASN A 51 -6.74 20.16 -16.58
CA ASN A 51 -7.14 21.53 -16.21
C ASN A 51 -8.17 21.60 -15.07
N VAL A 52 -8.17 20.63 -14.15
CA VAL A 52 -9.08 20.59 -13.00
C VAL A 52 -8.85 21.81 -12.13
N LYS A 53 -9.91 22.54 -11.83
CA LYS A 53 -9.90 23.69 -10.93
C LYS A 53 -10.42 23.27 -9.56
N VAL A 54 -9.68 23.60 -8.52
CA VAL A 54 -10.07 23.33 -7.13
C VAL A 54 -10.05 24.65 -6.32
N PRO A 55 -10.95 24.81 -5.37
CA PRO A 55 -10.90 25.94 -4.43
C PRO A 55 -9.59 25.97 -3.64
N ALA A 56 -9.10 27.15 -3.29
CA ALA A 56 -7.85 27.31 -2.56
C ALA A 56 -7.91 26.67 -1.15
N GLU A 57 -9.08 26.64 -0.54
CA GLU A 57 -9.35 25.99 0.74
C GLU A 57 -9.18 24.46 0.74
N ASN A 58 -9.17 23.84 -0.43
CA ASN A 58 -8.90 22.42 -0.58
C ASN A 58 -7.42 22.05 -0.43
N LEU A 59 -6.55 23.05 -0.29
CA LEU A 59 -5.13 22.86 -0.01
C LEU A 59 -4.93 22.34 1.42
N ILE A 60 -4.29 21.19 1.54
CA ILE A 60 -4.07 20.52 2.83
C ILE A 60 -2.78 21.03 3.47
N LEU A 61 -2.86 21.55 4.69
CA LEU A 61 -1.77 22.09 5.52
C LEU A 61 -1.05 23.34 4.95
N GLY A 62 -1.06 23.53 3.65
CA GLY A 62 -0.37 24.65 3.00
C GLY A 62 0.53 24.22 1.84
N GLU A 63 0.99 25.21 1.09
CA GLU A 63 1.83 25.00 -0.08
C GLU A 63 3.19 24.39 0.29
N GLY A 64 3.68 23.48 -0.54
CA GLY A 64 4.97 22.80 -0.33
C GLY A 64 4.99 21.75 0.77
N ARG A 65 3.88 21.48 1.47
CA ARG A 65 3.80 20.55 2.60
C ARG A 65 3.24 19.17 2.25
N GLY A 66 3.13 18.84 0.96
CA GLY A 66 2.61 17.55 0.53
C GLY A 66 3.45 16.34 0.98
N PHE A 67 4.78 16.49 1.04
CA PHE A 67 5.67 15.44 1.57
C PHE A 67 5.43 15.20 3.08
N GLU A 68 5.28 16.26 3.87
CA GLU A 68 4.98 16.17 5.30
C GLU A 68 3.66 15.42 5.56
N VAL A 69 2.60 15.77 4.83
CA VAL A 69 1.30 15.07 4.89
C VAL A 69 1.46 13.59 4.59
N SER A 70 2.21 13.28 3.53
CA SER A 70 2.48 11.89 3.14
C SER A 70 3.23 11.11 4.22
N GLN A 71 4.25 11.69 4.85
CA GLN A 71 5.02 11.03 5.91
C GLN A 71 4.21 10.82 7.18
N GLY A 72 3.38 11.79 7.56
CA GLY A 72 2.46 11.65 8.69
C GLY A 72 1.51 10.46 8.53
N ARG A 73 1.01 10.22 7.32
CA ARG A 73 0.14 9.08 7.00
C ARG A 73 0.92 7.77 6.89
N LEU A 74 2.10 7.80 6.29
CA LEU A 74 2.88 6.57 5.99
C LEU A 74 3.61 6.00 7.22
N GLY A 75 3.92 6.81 8.23
CA GLY A 75 4.59 6.35 9.45
C GLY A 75 3.84 5.19 10.13
N PRO A 76 2.60 5.41 10.58
CA PRO A 76 1.77 4.34 11.14
C PRO A 76 1.52 3.18 10.18
N GLY A 77 1.37 3.47 8.86
CA GLY A 77 1.17 2.47 7.83
C GLY A 77 2.34 1.48 7.73
N ARG A 78 3.59 1.96 7.84
CA ARG A 78 4.79 1.10 7.82
C ARG A 78 4.81 0.13 8.99
N ILE A 79 4.51 0.61 10.20
CA ILE A 79 4.44 -0.24 11.39
C ILE A 79 3.32 -1.29 11.24
N HIS A 80 2.16 -0.89 10.76
CA HIS A 80 1.06 -1.81 10.48
C HIS A 80 1.45 -2.92 9.49
N HIS A 81 2.21 -2.59 8.43
CA HIS A 81 2.74 -3.60 7.50
C HIS A 81 3.68 -4.59 8.18
N CYS A 82 4.58 -4.12 9.05
CA CYS A 82 5.46 -4.99 9.83
C CYS A 82 4.66 -5.95 10.73
N MET A 83 3.65 -5.44 11.44
CA MET A 83 2.80 -6.26 12.31
C MET A 83 2.06 -7.35 11.53
N ARG A 84 1.51 -7.02 10.35
CA ARG A 84 0.85 -8.01 9.48
C ARG A 84 1.82 -9.08 8.98
N ALA A 85 3.03 -8.68 8.59
CA ALA A 85 4.05 -9.62 8.12
C ALA A 85 4.45 -10.60 9.24
N ILE A 86 4.63 -10.11 10.47
CA ILE A 86 4.94 -10.97 11.64
C ILE A 86 3.80 -11.94 11.90
N GLY A 87 2.55 -11.49 11.94
CA GLY A 87 1.40 -12.36 12.18
C GLY A 87 1.23 -13.43 11.09
N GLN A 88 1.51 -13.10 9.85
CA GLN A 88 1.51 -14.08 8.75
C GLN A 88 2.65 -15.11 8.90
N ALA A 89 3.85 -14.66 9.28
CA ALA A 89 5.00 -15.53 9.50
C ALA A 89 4.77 -16.49 10.69
N GLU A 90 4.25 -16.01 11.80
CA GLU A 90 3.87 -16.83 12.95
C GLU A 90 2.84 -17.90 12.57
N LYS A 91 1.79 -17.49 11.83
CA LYS A 91 0.77 -18.44 11.37
C LYS A 91 1.33 -19.48 10.39
N ALA A 92 2.20 -19.08 9.49
CA ALA A 92 2.89 -19.99 8.58
C ALA A 92 3.73 -21.01 9.35
N LEU A 93 4.51 -20.56 10.33
CA LEU A 93 5.34 -21.43 11.18
C LEU A 93 4.47 -22.44 11.95
N GLU A 94 3.38 -21.99 12.59
CA GLU A 94 2.43 -22.88 13.27
C GLU A 94 1.93 -23.99 12.33
N LEU A 95 1.51 -23.61 11.12
CA LEU A 95 0.98 -24.54 10.13
C LEU A 95 2.08 -25.51 9.63
N MET A 96 3.29 -25.03 9.44
CA MET A 96 4.45 -25.87 9.07
C MET A 96 4.73 -26.92 10.14
N ILE A 97 4.83 -26.52 11.42
CA ILE A 97 5.07 -27.44 12.54
C ILE A 97 3.95 -28.47 12.62
N ARG A 98 2.69 -28.02 12.58
CA ARG A 98 1.54 -28.93 12.63
C ARG A 98 1.53 -29.91 11.45
N ARG A 99 1.87 -29.46 10.25
CA ARG A 99 1.97 -30.31 9.07
C ARG A 99 3.10 -31.32 9.19
N SER A 100 4.26 -30.90 9.68
CA SER A 100 5.45 -31.77 9.82
C SER A 100 5.21 -32.91 10.82
N LYS A 101 4.45 -32.66 11.89
CA LYS A 101 4.04 -33.69 12.85
C LYS A 101 2.94 -34.62 12.34
N ALA A 102 2.06 -34.12 11.48
CA ALA A 102 0.89 -34.87 11.03
C ALA A 102 1.16 -35.71 9.77
N ARG A 103 2.26 -35.47 9.04
CA ARG A 103 2.56 -36.16 7.79
C ARG A 103 3.69 -37.17 7.93
N THR A 104 3.42 -38.39 7.53
CA THR A 104 4.43 -39.43 7.36
C THR A 104 4.88 -39.53 5.91
N ALA A 105 6.17 -39.61 5.67
CA ALA A 105 6.79 -39.87 4.37
C ALA A 105 8.03 -40.75 4.59
N PHE A 106 8.26 -41.70 3.70
CA PHE A 106 9.38 -42.65 3.81
C PHE A 106 9.40 -43.44 5.14
N GLY A 107 8.21 -43.71 5.70
CA GLY A 107 8.05 -44.45 6.96
C GLY A 107 8.34 -43.68 8.24
N LYS A 108 8.55 -42.35 8.17
CA LYS A 108 8.83 -41.43 9.30
C LYS A 108 7.98 -40.19 9.25
N GLU A 109 7.79 -39.55 10.40
CA GLU A 109 7.23 -38.19 10.40
C GLU A 109 8.18 -37.21 9.69
N LEU A 110 7.64 -36.17 9.06
CA LEU A 110 8.50 -35.16 8.41
C LEU A 110 9.45 -34.48 9.38
N THR A 111 9.08 -34.40 10.65
CA THR A 111 9.92 -33.85 11.73
C THR A 111 11.19 -34.69 11.96
N GLU A 112 11.21 -35.95 11.57
CA GLU A 112 12.38 -36.85 11.70
C GLU A 112 13.32 -36.81 10.50
N LEU A 113 12.99 -36.06 9.47
CA LEU A 113 13.83 -35.89 8.28
C LEU A 113 14.83 -34.77 8.50
N GLY A 114 16.12 -35.05 8.32
CA GLY A 114 17.27 -34.25 8.76
C GLY A 114 17.23 -32.75 8.42
N ALA A 115 16.65 -32.34 7.29
CA ALA A 115 16.51 -30.94 6.94
C ALA A 115 15.51 -30.12 7.80
N ASN A 116 14.79 -30.77 8.70
CA ASN A 116 13.81 -30.13 9.58
C ASN A 116 14.31 -29.94 11.03
N TYR A 117 15.56 -30.31 11.29
CA TYR A 117 16.19 -30.13 12.61
C TYR A 117 16.96 -28.81 12.74
N ASP A 118 17.32 -28.17 11.64
CA ASP A 118 18.07 -26.91 11.55
C ASP A 118 17.13 -25.70 11.43
#